data_778ee50087c16b22034e3ccf291d13d1
#
_entry.id   778ee50087c16b22034e3ccf291d13d1
#
_cell.length_a   1.000
_cell.length_b   1.000
_cell.length_c   1.000
_cell.angle_alpha   90.00
_cell.angle_beta   90.00
_cell.angle_gamma   90.00
#
_symmetry.space_group_name_H-M   'P 1'
#
loop_
_entity.id
_entity.type
_entity.pdbx_description
1 polymer ?
#
loop_
_entity_poly.entity_id
_entity_poly.type
_entity_poly.pdbx_seq_one_letter_code
_entity_poly.pdbx_strand_id
1 'polypeptide(L)'
;SFSDHVVNPEQINTPYPYTEDGSRRWQAFTDWPDPWVMIGALAAITKNLRFTNNVFVLPMRNPYLVAKAISTAAIISNNRITPAFGVGWSRDEFELMQQDFTTRGKRTSEIIEVMRLLWSGEMVSYEGKHYQFEPLEMNPAPSAPIPIWIGGISEPAMQRAAKIADGWVSDLQPSSEIIESIEKIRVWRREYG
;
A
#
# COMPACT_ATOMS: atom_id res chain seq x y z
N SER A 1 4.69 -10.62 7.30
CA SER A 1 3.88 -9.76 6.41
C SER A 1 2.44 -10.21 6.37
N PHE A 2 1.55 -9.34 5.93
CA PHE A 2 0.13 -9.60 5.74
C PHE A 2 -0.25 -9.31 4.30
N SER A 3 -1.01 -10.20 3.68
CA SER A 3 -1.71 -9.92 2.42
C SER A 3 -3.02 -9.21 2.71
N ASP A 4 -3.69 -8.70 1.68
CA ASP A 4 -4.84 -7.83 1.85
C ASP A 4 -5.93 -8.09 0.81
N HIS A 5 -7.09 -8.49 1.31
CA HIS A 5 -8.36 -8.47 0.63
C HIS A 5 -9.42 -7.93 1.61
N VAL A 6 -10.30 -7.04 1.14
CA VAL A 6 -11.39 -6.52 1.97
C VAL A 6 -12.53 -7.51 2.03
N VAL A 7 -12.82 -8.10 0.88
CA VAL A 7 -13.87 -9.10 0.69
C VAL A 7 -13.41 -10.15 -0.31
N ASN A 8 -14.03 -11.31 -0.27
CA ASN A 8 -13.74 -12.40 -1.19
C ASN A 8 -15.03 -12.80 -1.92
N PRO A 9 -15.33 -12.21 -3.09
CA PRO A 9 -16.52 -12.57 -3.85
C PRO A 9 -16.52 -14.06 -4.23
N GLU A 10 -17.68 -14.70 -4.26
CA GLU A 10 -17.81 -16.09 -4.69
C GLU A 10 -17.35 -16.24 -6.15
N GLN A 11 -17.82 -15.35 -7.01
CA GLN A 11 -17.41 -15.27 -8.41
C GLN A 11 -16.50 -14.05 -8.62
N ILE A 12 -15.38 -14.26 -9.27
CA ILE A 12 -14.46 -13.20 -9.67
C ILE A 12 -14.54 -13.06 -11.19
N ASN A 13 -14.93 -11.88 -11.68
CA ASN A 13 -14.98 -11.57 -13.09
C ASN A 13 -13.63 -11.08 -13.62
N THR A 14 -12.77 -10.60 -12.73
CA THR A 14 -11.40 -10.19 -13.07
C THR A 14 -10.45 -11.37 -12.90
N PRO A 15 -9.80 -11.87 -13.97
CA PRO A 15 -8.82 -12.95 -13.84
C PRO A 15 -7.71 -12.61 -12.85
N TYR A 16 -7.31 -13.58 -12.02
CA TYR A 16 -6.18 -13.40 -11.11
C TYR A 16 -4.87 -13.34 -11.91
N PRO A 17 -4.08 -12.26 -11.80
CA PRO A 17 -2.97 -12.00 -12.71
C PRO A 17 -1.72 -12.87 -12.47
N TYR A 18 -1.70 -13.70 -11.42
CA TYR A 18 -0.53 -14.49 -11.01
C TYR A 18 -0.73 -16.01 -11.20
N THR A 19 -1.75 -16.42 -11.96
CA THR A 19 -1.98 -17.80 -12.41
C THR A 19 -2.25 -17.80 -13.90
N GLU A 20 -1.84 -18.86 -14.59
CA GLU A 20 -2.02 -18.98 -16.04
C GLU A 20 -3.50 -19.06 -16.46
N ASP A 21 -4.30 -19.72 -15.63
CA ASP A 21 -5.75 -19.91 -15.85
C ASP A 21 -6.61 -18.79 -15.28
N GLY A 22 -6.02 -17.79 -14.62
CA GLY A 22 -6.73 -16.69 -13.96
C GLY A 22 -7.47 -17.09 -12.68
N SER A 23 -7.29 -18.32 -12.20
CA SER A 23 -7.94 -18.81 -10.97
C SER A 23 -7.26 -18.28 -9.70
N ARG A 24 -8.04 -18.15 -8.62
CA ARG A 24 -7.52 -17.78 -7.31
C ARG A 24 -6.61 -18.86 -6.73
N ARG A 25 -5.56 -18.45 -6.04
CA ARG A 25 -4.66 -19.36 -5.30
C ARG A 25 -5.18 -19.75 -3.91
N TRP A 26 -6.24 -19.11 -3.44
CA TRP A 26 -6.83 -19.37 -2.12
C TRP A 26 -8.25 -19.92 -2.26
N GLN A 27 -8.67 -20.63 -1.25
CA GLN A 27 -10.01 -21.21 -1.19
C GLN A 27 -11.06 -20.21 -0.71
N ALA A 28 -12.35 -20.51 -0.93
CA ALA A 28 -13.42 -19.79 -0.28
C ALA A 28 -13.25 -19.86 1.25
N PHE A 29 -13.70 -18.81 1.95
CA PHE A 29 -13.61 -18.66 3.41
C PHE A 29 -12.17 -18.62 3.96
N THR A 30 -11.16 -18.33 3.12
CA THR A 30 -9.81 -18.00 3.61
C THR A 30 -9.86 -16.73 4.45
N ASP A 31 -9.32 -16.79 5.66
CA ASP A 31 -9.28 -15.64 6.58
C ASP A 31 -8.34 -14.55 6.07
N TRP A 32 -8.91 -13.35 5.87
CA TRP A 32 -8.19 -12.13 5.51
C TRP A 32 -8.39 -11.08 6.60
N PRO A 33 -7.68 -11.18 7.74
CA PRO A 33 -7.82 -10.18 8.79
C PRO A 33 -7.31 -8.82 8.33
N ASP A 34 -7.94 -7.75 8.83
CA ASP A 34 -7.44 -6.40 8.54
C ASP A 34 -5.98 -6.26 9.00
N PRO A 35 -5.06 -5.88 8.09
CA PRO A 35 -3.63 -5.85 8.39
C PRO A 35 -3.27 -4.88 9.51
N TRP A 36 -3.93 -3.71 9.59
CA TRP A 36 -3.58 -2.68 10.59
C TRP A 36 -4.08 -3.03 11.97
N VAL A 37 -5.23 -3.70 12.07
CA VAL A 37 -5.75 -4.25 13.34
C VAL A 37 -4.80 -5.34 13.85
N MET A 38 -4.38 -6.27 12.97
CA MET A 38 -3.43 -7.33 13.34
C MET A 38 -2.06 -6.78 13.72
N ILE A 39 -1.54 -5.80 12.96
CA ILE A 39 -0.27 -5.15 13.27
C ILE A 39 -0.34 -4.45 14.63
N GLY A 40 -1.43 -3.74 14.92
CA GLY A 40 -1.64 -3.09 16.21
C GLY A 40 -1.62 -4.08 17.37
N ALA A 41 -2.35 -5.19 17.25
CA ALA A 41 -2.40 -6.25 18.27
C ALA A 41 -1.01 -6.90 18.50
N LEU A 42 -0.32 -7.28 17.43
CA LEU A 42 0.99 -7.91 17.52
C LEU A 42 2.09 -6.93 17.98
N ALA A 43 1.98 -5.66 17.61
CA ALA A 43 2.92 -4.64 18.03
C ALA A 43 2.86 -4.38 19.54
N ALA A 44 1.67 -4.50 20.15
CA ALA A 44 1.46 -4.33 21.58
C ALA A 44 2.14 -5.42 22.43
N ILE A 45 2.24 -6.63 21.90
CA ILE A 45 2.79 -7.80 22.62
C ILE A 45 4.22 -8.17 22.19
N THR A 46 4.81 -7.45 21.24
CA THR A 46 6.19 -7.70 20.74
C THR A 46 7.05 -6.46 20.84
N LYS A 47 8.38 -6.64 20.97
CA LYS A 47 9.34 -5.54 21.10
C LYS A 47 10.23 -5.37 19.85
N ASN A 48 10.57 -6.45 19.17
CA ASN A 48 11.60 -6.46 18.11
C ASN A 48 11.02 -6.76 16.72
N LEU A 49 9.82 -7.35 16.67
CA LEU A 49 9.18 -7.72 15.41
C LEU A 49 8.86 -6.47 14.57
N ARG A 50 9.28 -6.48 13.31
CA ARG A 50 8.92 -5.46 12.33
C ARG A 50 7.77 -5.95 11.47
N PHE A 51 6.95 -5.02 11.00
CA PHE A 51 5.69 -5.32 10.31
C PHE A 51 5.66 -4.70 8.93
N THR A 52 5.17 -5.46 7.96
CA THR A 52 4.93 -5.01 6.59
C THR A 52 3.71 -5.71 6.01
N ASN A 53 3.26 -5.24 4.87
CA ASN A 53 2.22 -5.86 4.05
C ASN A 53 2.86 -6.42 2.76
N ASN A 54 2.20 -7.39 2.12
CA ASN A 54 2.59 -7.82 0.77
C ASN A 54 1.34 -8.19 -0.06
N VAL A 55 0.67 -7.20 -0.56
CA VAL A 55 0.73 -5.75 -0.34
C VAL A 55 -0.62 -5.26 0.20
N PHE A 56 -0.67 -4.05 0.80
CA PHE A 56 -1.93 -3.40 1.15
C PHE A 56 -2.47 -2.63 -0.06
N VAL A 57 -3.71 -2.91 -0.46
CA VAL A 57 -4.32 -2.29 -1.65
C VAL A 57 -4.84 -0.89 -1.30
N LEU A 58 -3.94 0.09 -1.42
CA LEU A 58 -4.16 1.45 -0.94
C LEU A 58 -5.36 2.17 -1.59
N PRO A 59 -5.53 2.17 -2.94
CA PRO A 59 -6.55 3.00 -3.59
C PRO A 59 -7.99 2.48 -3.45
N MET A 60 -8.22 1.36 -2.77
CA MET A 60 -9.57 0.90 -2.42
C MET A 60 -10.14 1.61 -1.20
N ARG A 61 -9.34 2.35 -0.45
CA ARG A 61 -9.70 2.88 0.87
C ARG A 61 -9.62 4.40 0.93
N ASN A 62 -10.32 4.95 1.92
CA ASN A 62 -10.24 6.37 2.23
C ASN A 62 -8.84 6.70 2.79
N PRO A 63 -8.11 7.66 2.20
CA PRO A 63 -6.73 7.98 2.59
C PRO A 63 -6.59 8.46 4.03
N TYR A 64 -7.56 9.22 4.54
CA TYR A 64 -7.51 9.75 5.90
C TYR A 64 -7.63 8.63 6.94
N LEU A 65 -8.51 7.65 6.70
CA LEU A 65 -8.68 6.50 7.60
C LEU A 65 -7.43 5.60 7.59
N VAL A 66 -6.86 5.38 6.41
CA VAL A 66 -5.62 4.60 6.28
C VAL A 66 -4.44 5.33 6.94
N ALA A 67 -4.28 6.63 6.68
CA ALA A 67 -3.23 7.42 7.32
C ALA A 67 -3.33 7.37 8.85
N LYS A 68 -4.55 7.48 9.40
CA LYS A 68 -4.81 7.37 10.84
C LYS A 68 -4.47 5.98 11.40
N ALA A 69 -4.87 4.91 10.72
CA ALA A 69 -4.59 3.54 11.17
C ALA A 69 -3.07 3.27 11.19
N ILE A 70 -2.35 3.66 10.12
CA ILE A 70 -0.91 3.50 10.01
C ILE A 70 -0.17 4.33 11.06
N SER A 71 -0.55 5.60 11.25
CA SER A 71 0.04 6.47 12.27
C SER A 71 -0.12 5.85 13.67
N THR A 72 -1.32 5.37 13.99
CA THR A 72 -1.59 4.70 15.27
C THR A 72 -0.74 3.44 15.44
N ALA A 73 -0.63 2.60 14.39
CA ALA A 73 0.22 1.43 14.40
C ALA A 73 1.72 1.77 14.55
N ALA A 74 2.16 2.90 13.95
CA ALA A 74 3.53 3.40 14.12
C ALA A 74 3.83 3.74 15.59
N ILE A 75 2.92 4.43 16.26
CA ILE A 75 3.05 4.77 17.68
C ILE A 75 3.07 3.51 18.54
N ILE A 76 2.08 2.61 18.41
CA ILE A 76 2.01 1.37 19.20
C ILE A 76 3.27 0.52 19.00
N SER A 77 3.78 0.46 17.77
CA SER A 77 4.95 -0.34 17.45
C SER A 77 6.29 0.32 17.74
N ASN A 78 6.32 1.59 18.14
CA ASN A 78 7.54 2.39 18.20
C ASN A 78 8.26 2.41 16.84
N ASN A 79 7.53 2.78 15.77
CA ASN A 79 7.98 2.88 14.38
C ASN A 79 8.57 1.58 13.78
N ARG A 80 8.09 0.40 14.21
CA ARG A 80 8.49 -0.89 13.65
C ARG A 80 7.66 -1.32 12.43
N ILE A 81 7.00 -0.39 11.75
CA ILE A 81 6.20 -0.65 10.55
C ILE A 81 6.90 -0.15 9.29
N THR A 82 6.67 -0.85 8.21
CA THR A 82 7.07 -0.47 6.85
C THR A 82 5.94 -0.91 5.91
N PRO A 83 4.91 -0.06 5.71
CA PRO A 83 3.82 -0.39 4.81
C PRO A 83 4.31 -0.60 3.39
N ALA A 84 3.84 -1.67 2.74
CA ALA A 84 4.04 -1.90 1.32
C ALA A 84 2.69 -1.82 0.61
N PHE A 85 2.58 -0.89 -0.33
CA PHE A 85 1.35 -0.57 -1.03
C PHE A 85 1.31 -1.15 -2.43
N GLY A 86 0.17 -1.71 -2.80
CA GLY A 86 -0.18 -2.09 -4.16
C GLY A 86 -1.34 -1.28 -4.70
N VAL A 87 -1.50 -1.31 -6.02
CA VAL A 87 -2.63 -0.65 -6.69
C VAL A 87 -3.89 -1.52 -6.77
N GLY A 88 -3.75 -2.83 -6.53
CA GLY A 88 -4.84 -3.81 -6.65
C GLY A 88 -5.10 -4.27 -8.08
N TRP A 89 -5.61 -5.48 -8.19
CA TRP A 89 -5.93 -6.15 -9.46
C TRP A 89 -7.42 -6.45 -9.62
N SER A 90 -8.15 -6.71 -8.52
CA SER A 90 -9.54 -7.12 -8.52
C SER A 90 -10.48 -5.94 -8.77
N ARG A 91 -10.97 -5.80 -10.00
CA ARG A 91 -12.00 -4.80 -10.32
C ARG A 91 -13.26 -5.02 -9.48
N ASP A 92 -13.61 -6.28 -9.22
CA ASP A 92 -14.79 -6.65 -8.43
C ASP A 92 -14.74 -6.04 -7.02
N GLU A 93 -13.59 -6.08 -6.35
CA GLU A 93 -13.42 -5.43 -5.05
C GLU A 93 -13.52 -3.91 -5.14
N PHE A 94 -12.94 -3.29 -6.20
CA PHE A 94 -13.05 -1.84 -6.40
C PHE A 94 -14.49 -1.39 -6.59
N GLU A 95 -15.29 -2.14 -7.33
CA GLU A 95 -16.71 -1.84 -7.55
C GLU A 95 -17.51 -1.94 -6.23
N LEU A 96 -17.29 -2.99 -5.44
CA LEU A 96 -17.89 -3.13 -4.11
C LEU A 96 -17.50 -2.01 -3.16
N MET A 97 -16.24 -1.56 -3.22
CA MET A 97 -15.73 -0.43 -2.44
C MET A 97 -16.08 0.95 -3.03
N GLN A 98 -16.86 0.99 -4.12
CA GLN A 98 -17.25 2.21 -4.83
C GLN A 98 -16.05 3.08 -5.24
N GLN A 99 -14.98 2.43 -5.66
CA GLN A 99 -13.74 3.09 -6.08
C GLN A 99 -13.47 2.88 -7.58
N ASP A 100 -13.06 3.95 -8.26
CA ASP A 100 -12.71 3.85 -9.67
C ASP A 100 -11.43 3.04 -9.87
N PHE A 101 -11.57 1.89 -10.54
CA PHE A 101 -10.47 1.01 -10.86
C PHE A 101 -9.48 1.63 -11.86
N THR A 102 -9.95 2.49 -12.78
CA THR A 102 -9.13 3.03 -13.88
C THR A 102 -8.11 4.07 -13.41
N THR A 103 -8.40 4.77 -12.34
CA THR A 103 -7.55 5.82 -11.76
C THR A 103 -6.65 5.31 -10.62
N ARG A 104 -6.77 4.03 -10.24
CA ARG A 104 -6.12 3.46 -9.05
C ARG A 104 -4.62 3.75 -8.92
N GLY A 105 -3.87 3.67 -10.04
CA GLY A 105 -2.43 3.94 -10.04
C GLY A 105 -2.10 5.41 -9.74
N LYS A 106 -2.84 6.35 -10.33
CA LYS A 106 -2.65 7.79 -10.09
C LYS A 106 -3.08 8.17 -8.68
N ARG A 107 -4.22 7.64 -8.23
CA ARG A 107 -4.70 7.84 -6.86
C ARG A 107 -3.72 7.30 -5.82
N THR A 108 -3.10 6.14 -6.06
CA THR A 108 -2.09 5.61 -5.14
C THR A 108 -0.95 6.59 -4.92
N SER A 109 -0.43 7.21 -5.98
CA SER A 109 0.65 8.19 -5.85
C SER A 109 0.22 9.40 -5.02
N GLU A 110 -0.95 9.94 -5.32
CA GLU A 110 -1.49 11.11 -4.64
C GLU A 110 -1.87 10.80 -3.17
N ILE A 111 -2.40 9.60 -2.88
CA ILE A 111 -2.66 9.16 -1.50
C ILE A 111 -1.36 9.12 -0.68
N ILE A 112 -0.26 8.65 -1.26
CA ILE A 112 1.04 8.61 -0.56
C ILE A 112 1.51 10.02 -0.21
N GLU A 113 1.35 10.99 -1.11
CA GLU A 113 1.66 12.39 -0.84
C GLU A 113 0.79 12.94 0.30
N VAL A 114 -0.51 12.73 0.23
CA VAL A 114 -1.48 13.12 1.27
C VAL A 114 -1.11 12.51 2.62
N MET A 115 -0.81 11.20 2.66
CA MET A 115 -0.44 10.54 3.92
C MET A 115 0.84 11.11 4.53
N ARG A 116 1.86 11.40 3.72
CA ARG A 116 3.11 12.01 4.21
C ARG A 116 2.88 13.39 4.82
N LEU A 117 2.00 14.20 4.20
CA LEU A 117 1.60 15.49 4.78
C LEU A 117 0.86 15.30 6.11
N LEU A 118 -0.13 14.41 6.15
CA LEU A 118 -0.89 14.15 7.37
C LEU A 118 -0.03 13.62 8.52
N TRP A 119 1.04 12.89 8.22
CA TRP A 119 1.97 12.36 9.23
C TRP A 119 2.99 13.38 9.73
N SER A 120 3.02 14.60 9.18
CA SER A 120 3.91 15.66 9.69
C SER A 120 3.56 16.09 11.13
N GLY A 121 2.31 15.91 11.54
CA GLY A 121 1.80 16.42 12.82
C GLY A 121 1.52 17.92 12.82
N GLU A 122 1.60 18.56 11.65
CA GLU A 122 1.37 19.99 11.47
C GLU A 122 -0.01 20.27 10.86
N MET A 123 -0.40 21.55 10.83
CA MET A 123 -1.56 22.00 10.09
C MET A 123 -1.20 22.02 8.59
N VAL A 124 -1.84 21.18 7.77
CA VAL A 124 -1.54 21.01 6.35
C VAL A 124 -2.79 21.15 5.50
N SER A 125 -2.61 21.63 4.28
CA SER A 125 -3.62 21.62 3.21
C SER A 125 -3.05 20.91 1.99
N TYR A 126 -3.93 20.48 1.10
CA TYR A 126 -3.55 19.79 -0.13
C TYR A 126 -4.50 20.13 -1.27
N GLU A 127 -3.96 20.38 -2.44
CA GLU A 127 -4.71 20.58 -3.68
C GLU A 127 -4.13 19.69 -4.77
N GLY A 128 -4.77 18.55 -5.00
CA GLY A 128 -4.40 17.56 -6.01
C GLY A 128 -5.51 17.29 -6.99
N LYS A 129 -5.30 16.29 -7.85
CA LYS A 129 -6.29 15.92 -8.87
C LYS A 129 -7.45 15.09 -8.31
N HIS A 130 -7.18 14.24 -7.35
CA HIS A 130 -8.13 13.29 -6.79
C HIS A 130 -8.49 13.61 -5.34
N TYR A 131 -7.65 14.35 -4.64
CA TYR A 131 -7.84 14.74 -3.25
C TYR A 131 -7.58 16.22 -3.09
N GLN A 132 -8.39 16.85 -2.25
CA GLN A 132 -8.25 18.25 -1.89
C GLN A 132 -8.79 18.45 -0.48
N PHE A 133 -8.11 19.25 0.33
CA PHE A 133 -8.61 19.62 1.64
C PHE A 133 -8.01 20.94 2.11
N GLU A 134 -8.85 21.70 2.82
CA GLU A 134 -8.48 22.90 3.54
C GLU A 134 -7.61 22.56 4.75
N PRO A 135 -6.94 23.55 5.41
CA PRO A 135 -6.05 23.28 6.52
C PRO A 135 -6.66 22.38 7.59
N LEU A 136 -6.01 21.26 7.86
CA LEU A 136 -6.36 20.30 8.88
C LEU A 136 -5.11 19.65 9.47
N GLU A 137 -5.23 19.03 10.64
CA GLU A 137 -4.18 18.26 11.30
C GLU A 137 -4.59 16.81 11.50
N MET A 138 -3.61 15.93 11.65
CA MET A 138 -3.82 14.52 12.02
C MET A 138 -2.94 14.13 13.20
N ASN A 139 -3.55 13.80 14.32
CA ASN A 139 -2.89 13.26 15.50
C ASN A 139 -3.49 11.90 15.90
N PRO A 140 -2.68 10.94 16.48
CA PRO A 140 -1.27 11.11 16.75
C PRO A 140 -0.41 11.03 15.48
N ALA A 141 0.62 11.86 15.38
CA ALA A 141 1.64 11.81 14.34
C ALA A 141 2.73 10.78 14.69
N PRO A 142 3.34 10.09 13.70
CA PRO A 142 4.48 9.22 13.94
C PRO A 142 5.67 9.99 14.51
N SER A 143 6.44 9.36 15.40
CA SER A 143 7.63 9.98 16.00
C SER A 143 8.85 10.04 15.07
N ALA A 144 8.78 9.37 13.93
CA ALA A 144 9.79 9.38 12.87
C ALA A 144 9.11 9.10 11.51
N PRO A 145 9.75 9.47 10.37
CA PRO A 145 9.23 9.17 9.05
C PRO A 145 8.96 7.67 8.88
N ILE A 146 7.78 7.34 8.33
CA ILE A 146 7.41 5.96 8.02
C ILE A 146 7.95 5.61 6.63
N PRO A 147 8.86 4.63 6.51
CA PRO A 147 9.33 4.18 5.20
C PRO A 147 8.17 3.49 4.45
N ILE A 148 7.98 3.86 3.19
CA ILE A 148 6.94 3.32 2.33
C ILE A 148 7.56 2.46 1.24
N TRP A 149 7.06 1.24 1.05
CA TRP A 149 7.41 0.39 -0.07
C TRP A 149 6.26 0.30 -1.07
N ILE A 150 6.58 0.10 -2.33
CA ILE A 150 5.62 -0.14 -3.42
C ILE A 150 5.80 -1.56 -3.94
N GLY A 151 4.70 -2.29 -4.05
CA GLY A 151 4.65 -3.60 -4.67
C GLY A 151 4.15 -3.58 -6.10
N GLY A 152 4.50 -4.61 -6.83
CA GLY A 152 4.08 -4.85 -8.20
C GLY A 152 5.22 -4.86 -9.21
N ILE A 153 5.02 -5.69 -10.25
CA ILE A 153 6.03 -5.99 -11.28
C ILE A 153 5.81 -5.22 -12.58
N SER A 154 4.69 -4.51 -12.70
CA SER A 154 4.44 -3.70 -13.89
C SER A 154 5.36 -2.47 -13.92
N GLU A 155 5.72 -2.03 -15.12
CA GLU A 155 6.56 -0.84 -15.29
C GLU A 155 6.02 0.39 -14.56
N PRO A 156 4.71 0.73 -14.62
CA PRO A 156 4.19 1.86 -13.84
C PRO A 156 4.32 1.69 -12.32
N ALA A 157 4.30 0.45 -11.80
CA ALA A 157 4.50 0.19 -10.37
C ALA A 157 5.97 0.39 -9.98
N MET A 158 6.90 -0.13 -10.78
CA MET A 158 8.34 0.05 -10.57
C MET A 158 8.79 1.51 -10.71
N GLN A 159 8.24 2.25 -11.70
CA GLN A 159 8.49 3.70 -11.84
C GLN A 159 7.96 4.48 -10.62
N ARG A 160 6.78 4.12 -10.10
CA ARG A 160 6.26 4.69 -8.85
C ARG A 160 7.17 4.40 -7.68
N ALA A 161 7.67 3.17 -7.55
CA ALA A 161 8.64 2.81 -6.51
C ALA A 161 9.92 3.65 -6.63
N ALA A 162 10.43 3.83 -7.84
CA ALA A 162 11.61 4.66 -8.09
C ALA A 162 11.40 6.13 -7.71
N LYS A 163 10.22 6.68 -8.01
CA LYS A 163 9.93 8.11 -7.87
C LYS A 163 9.58 8.54 -6.46
N ILE A 164 8.76 7.77 -5.75
CA ILE A 164 8.13 8.23 -4.49
C ILE A 164 8.25 7.28 -3.31
N ALA A 165 8.86 6.11 -3.45
CA ALA A 165 8.95 5.14 -2.38
C ALA A 165 10.37 4.95 -1.84
N ASP A 166 10.46 4.45 -0.61
CA ASP A 166 11.72 4.13 0.06
C ASP A 166 12.21 2.73 -0.32
N GLY A 167 11.31 1.88 -0.85
CA GLY A 167 11.63 0.52 -1.28
C GLY A 167 10.64 -0.07 -2.27
N TRP A 168 10.98 -1.24 -2.78
CA TRP A 168 10.14 -2.01 -3.69
C TRP A 168 10.00 -3.46 -3.21
N VAL A 169 8.82 -4.04 -3.44
CA VAL A 169 8.53 -5.46 -3.14
C VAL A 169 8.17 -6.15 -4.43
N SER A 170 8.91 -7.22 -4.76
CA SER A 170 8.55 -8.12 -5.87
C SER A 170 7.44 -9.06 -5.45
N ASP A 171 6.71 -9.59 -6.43
CA ASP A 171 5.72 -10.64 -6.24
C ASP A 171 5.98 -11.80 -7.21
N LEU A 172 6.29 -12.97 -6.64
CA LEU A 172 6.37 -14.26 -7.32
C LEU A 172 7.24 -14.30 -8.60
N GLN A 173 8.27 -13.46 -8.67
CA GLN A 173 9.22 -13.44 -9.78
C GLN A 173 10.40 -14.39 -9.56
N PRO A 174 10.93 -15.00 -10.62
CA PRO A 174 12.25 -15.63 -10.60
C PRO A 174 13.36 -14.65 -10.22
N SER A 175 14.42 -15.12 -9.61
CA SER A 175 15.53 -14.27 -9.15
C SER A 175 16.17 -13.44 -10.27
N SER A 176 16.22 -13.96 -11.49
CA SER A 176 16.73 -13.22 -12.67
C SER A 176 15.88 -12.00 -12.99
N GLU A 177 14.56 -12.13 -12.98
CA GLU A 177 13.64 -11.03 -13.23
C GLU A 177 13.66 -9.98 -12.12
N ILE A 178 13.88 -10.41 -10.86
CA ILE A 178 14.04 -9.51 -9.73
C ILE A 178 15.28 -8.63 -9.93
N ILE A 179 16.40 -9.21 -10.37
CA ILE A 179 17.63 -8.47 -10.66
C ILE A 179 17.40 -7.42 -11.74
N GLU A 180 16.77 -7.81 -12.86
CA GLU A 180 16.43 -6.88 -13.94
C GLU A 180 15.51 -5.73 -13.47
N SER A 181 14.50 -6.06 -12.66
CA SER A 181 13.58 -5.09 -12.09
C SER A 181 14.30 -4.09 -11.19
N ILE A 182 15.24 -4.56 -10.35
CA ILE A 182 16.06 -3.71 -9.48
C ILE A 182 16.91 -2.75 -10.31
N GLU A 183 17.54 -3.23 -11.39
CA GLU A 183 18.35 -2.36 -12.25
C GLU A 183 17.51 -1.28 -12.96
N LYS A 184 16.31 -1.62 -13.46
CA LYS A 184 15.36 -0.65 -14.02
C LYS A 184 14.97 0.41 -12.98
N ILE A 185 14.60 -0.01 -11.76
CA ILE A 185 14.25 0.90 -10.66
C ILE A 185 15.42 1.82 -10.31
N ARG A 186 16.65 1.31 -10.29
CA ARG A 186 17.86 2.11 -10.03
C ARG A 186 18.11 3.17 -11.10
N VAL A 187 17.88 2.83 -12.39
CA VAL A 187 18.00 3.80 -13.49
C VAL A 187 16.99 4.92 -13.31
N TRP A 188 15.70 4.59 -13.17
CA TRP A 188 14.65 5.59 -13.00
C TRP A 188 14.86 6.44 -11.74
N ARG A 189 15.32 5.85 -10.64
CA ARG A 189 15.61 6.62 -9.41
C ARG A 189 16.67 7.70 -9.63
N ARG A 190 17.69 7.42 -10.46
CA ARG A 190 18.71 8.41 -10.84
C ARG A 190 18.15 9.50 -11.77
N GLU A 191 17.17 9.17 -12.60
CA GLU A 191 16.52 10.12 -13.50
C GLU A 191 15.56 11.06 -12.76
N TYR A 192 14.93 10.57 -11.69
CA TYR A 192 13.98 11.37 -10.91
C TYR A 192 14.63 12.22 -9.82
N GLY A 193 15.92 12.03 -9.51
CA GLY A 193 16.65 12.74 -8.45
C GLY A 193 16.65 11.99 -7.15
#